data_c85637288ff521a17c88fcbb67775246
#
_entry.id   c85637288ff521a17c88fcbb67775246
#
_cell.length_a   1.000
_cell.length_b   1.000
_cell.length_c   1.000
_cell.angle_alpha   90.00
_cell.angle_beta   90.00
_cell.angle_gamma   90.00
#
_symmetry.space_group_name_H-M   'P 1'
#
loop_
_entity.id
_entity.type
_entity.pdbx_description
1 polymer ?
#
loop_
_entity_poly.entity_id
_entity_poly.type
_entity_poly.pdbx_seq_one_letter_code
_entity_poly.pdbx_strand_id
1 'polypeptide(L)'
;MVDARNVYRKVTRKIYDFSPEQLKNLTSIIWLYRGETDRFIELVTSYIDSALFEAHACEKSDRLLAEPVPDFIAALKELYAAMRPFLSQLEKGAEPDQLDVTLHSELLTTIEQVNADWSDFESLKNNLHDWWGPCPRDTAKDILSFTESDVCLKSLAEKSRDLAKLIDHAYKLSTMLIDLCENEHAAKDSELWDYSMIHGTRRASLRKTADGARRAAVEQLKQVRYFYKQAHWLLTRFPEGQLRDVEGLVKLVSIKEIEKADWSLTPGRYVGNMPDEVDEDFDFEEALRDIHVELKGLNEESVILANKISLNFEGIGI
;
A
#
# COMPACT_ATOMS: atom_id res chain seq x y z
N MET A 1 5.17 22.32 -22.77
CA MET A 1 3.79 21.92 -22.40
C MET A 1 3.86 20.74 -21.46
N VAL A 2 3.07 20.75 -20.36
CA VAL A 2 2.98 19.64 -19.40
C VAL A 2 1.50 19.26 -19.30
N ASP A 3 1.19 17.97 -19.36
CA ASP A 3 -0.15 17.43 -19.18
C ASP A 3 -0.21 16.63 -17.86
N ALA A 4 -0.95 17.14 -16.90
CA ALA A 4 -1.09 16.53 -15.59
C ALA A 4 -2.40 15.75 -15.40
N ARG A 5 -3.19 15.52 -16.48
CA ARG A 5 -4.51 14.88 -16.39
C ARG A 5 -4.47 13.48 -15.81
N ASN A 6 -3.34 12.76 -15.95
CA ASN A 6 -3.16 11.41 -15.45
C ASN A 6 -2.29 11.35 -14.18
N VAL A 7 -1.91 12.51 -13.62
CA VAL A 7 -1.10 12.61 -12.40
C VAL A 7 -1.97 13.15 -11.28
N TYR A 8 -2.80 12.30 -10.68
CA TYR A 8 -3.66 12.68 -9.57
C TYR A 8 -3.89 11.49 -8.63
N ARG A 9 -4.40 11.77 -7.43
CA ARG A 9 -4.98 10.76 -6.54
C ARG A 9 -6.48 10.99 -6.41
N LYS A 10 -7.25 9.90 -6.34
CA LYS A 10 -8.67 9.94 -6.03
C LYS A 10 -8.83 10.00 -4.50
N VAL A 11 -9.32 11.11 -3.98
CA VAL A 11 -9.56 11.29 -2.54
C VAL A 11 -10.95 10.80 -2.16
N THR A 12 -11.94 11.15 -2.99
CA THR A 12 -13.31 10.65 -2.90
C THR A 12 -13.86 10.43 -4.30
N ARG A 13 -15.08 9.90 -4.41
CA ARG A 13 -15.76 9.74 -5.70
C ARG A 13 -15.79 11.01 -6.57
N LYS A 14 -15.88 12.19 -5.95
CA LYS A 14 -16.03 13.49 -6.63
C LYS A 14 -14.80 14.37 -6.52
N ILE A 15 -13.82 14.00 -5.70
CA ILE A 15 -12.65 14.83 -5.40
C ILE A 15 -11.41 14.12 -5.88
N TYR A 16 -10.74 14.77 -6.81
CA TYR A 16 -9.42 14.42 -7.30
C TYR A 16 -8.46 15.50 -6.85
N ASP A 17 -7.30 15.12 -6.35
CA ASP A 17 -6.30 16.02 -5.80
C ASP A 17 -4.90 15.54 -6.17
N PHE A 18 -3.91 16.38 -5.96
CA PHE A 18 -2.50 16.01 -6.07
C PHE A 18 -1.93 15.78 -4.67
N SER A 19 -1.19 14.69 -4.49
CA SER A 19 -0.38 14.57 -3.29
C SER A 19 0.75 15.62 -3.30
N PRO A 20 1.30 16.00 -2.14
CA PRO A 20 2.45 16.90 -2.08
C PRO A 20 3.62 16.41 -2.95
N GLU A 21 3.83 15.10 -3.01
CA GLU A 21 4.89 14.46 -3.81
C GLU A 21 4.59 14.56 -5.30
N GLN A 22 3.34 14.34 -5.72
CA GLN A 22 2.93 14.52 -7.13
C GLN A 22 3.14 15.97 -7.59
N LEU A 23 2.84 16.96 -6.73
CA LEU A 23 3.12 18.37 -7.04
C LEU A 23 4.62 18.64 -7.16
N LYS A 24 5.45 18.07 -6.28
CA LYS A 24 6.92 18.17 -6.37
C LYS A 24 7.43 17.52 -7.66
N ASN A 25 6.89 16.37 -8.04
CA ASN A 25 7.24 15.67 -9.28
C ASN A 25 6.91 16.52 -10.51
N LEU A 26 5.73 17.12 -10.57
CA LEU A 26 5.38 18.05 -11.66
C LEU A 26 6.27 19.31 -11.66
N THR A 27 6.60 19.83 -10.48
CA THR A 27 7.47 21.00 -10.33
C THR A 27 8.90 20.69 -10.77
N SER A 28 9.39 19.46 -10.57
CA SER A 28 10.73 19.04 -10.98
C SER A 28 10.92 19.12 -12.51
N ILE A 29 9.86 18.95 -13.31
CA ILE A 29 9.90 19.17 -14.76
C ILE A 29 10.29 20.61 -15.10
N ILE A 30 9.77 21.58 -14.32
CA ILE A 30 10.10 22.99 -14.49
C ILE A 30 11.55 23.26 -14.07
N TRP A 31 12.05 22.60 -13.02
CA TRP A 31 13.47 22.72 -12.62
C TRP A 31 14.39 22.20 -13.71
N LEU A 32 14.09 21.03 -14.28
CA LEU A 32 14.85 20.46 -15.39
C LEU A 32 14.82 21.39 -16.64
N TYR A 33 13.66 22.02 -16.93
CA TYR A 33 13.56 23.00 -18.02
C TYR A 33 14.45 24.23 -17.78
N ARG A 34 14.66 24.62 -16.54
CA ARG A 34 15.52 25.75 -16.15
C ARG A 34 17.00 25.37 -15.99
N GLY A 35 17.35 24.09 -16.11
CA GLY A 35 18.69 23.58 -15.87
C GLY A 35 19.05 23.48 -14.37
N GLU A 36 18.04 23.49 -13.48
CA GLU A 36 18.22 23.34 -12.03
C GLU A 36 18.29 21.84 -11.66
N THR A 37 19.27 21.11 -12.24
CA THR A 37 19.43 19.66 -12.07
C THR A 37 19.68 19.27 -10.61
N ASP A 38 20.41 20.10 -9.86
CA ASP A 38 20.71 19.83 -8.45
C ASP A 38 19.43 19.64 -7.60
N ARG A 39 18.42 20.47 -7.84
CA ARG A 39 17.11 20.36 -7.15
C ARG A 39 16.35 19.09 -7.51
N PHE A 40 16.51 18.62 -8.75
CA PHE A 40 15.94 17.33 -9.16
C PHE A 40 16.63 16.18 -8.44
N ILE A 41 17.96 16.21 -8.34
CA ILE A 41 18.78 15.22 -7.62
C ILE A 41 18.40 15.20 -6.14
N GLU A 42 18.29 16.37 -5.50
CA GLU A 42 17.84 16.49 -4.10
C GLU A 42 16.45 15.86 -3.89
N LEU A 43 15.52 16.07 -4.82
CA LEU A 43 14.18 15.48 -4.72
C LEU A 43 14.21 13.96 -4.80
N VAL A 44 14.93 13.38 -5.77
CA VAL A 44 15.08 11.92 -5.92
C VAL A 44 15.74 11.34 -4.67
N THR A 45 16.83 11.94 -4.19
CA THR A 45 17.52 11.57 -2.95
C THR A 45 16.56 11.55 -1.77
N SER A 46 15.73 12.61 -1.64
CA SER A 46 14.77 12.70 -0.54
C SER A 46 13.73 11.57 -0.55
N TYR A 47 13.34 11.08 -1.72
CA TYR A 47 12.40 9.95 -1.82
C TYR A 47 13.07 8.62 -1.47
N ILE A 48 14.32 8.40 -1.87
CA ILE A 48 15.07 7.21 -1.50
C ILE A 48 15.32 7.19 0.02
N ASP A 49 15.75 8.34 0.59
CA ASP A 49 15.92 8.50 2.04
C ASP A 49 14.60 8.25 2.80
N SER A 50 13.48 8.75 2.27
CA SER A 50 12.15 8.53 2.86
C SER A 50 11.74 7.06 2.79
N ALA A 51 11.98 6.37 1.67
CA ALA A 51 11.66 4.94 1.54
C ALA A 51 12.47 4.11 2.55
N LEU A 52 13.77 4.42 2.73
CA LEU A 52 14.61 3.78 3.74
C LEU A 52 14.15 4.09 5.16
N PHE A 53 13.80 5.34 5.44
CA PHE A 53 13.25 5.74 6.74
C PHE A 53 11.98 4.95 7.08
N GLU A 54 11.04 4.85 6.14
CA GLU A 54 9.80 4.08 6.34
C GLU A 54 10.07 2.57 6.44
N ALA A 55 11.10 2.05 5.76
CA ALA A 55 11.53 0.66 5.90
C ALA A 55 12.11 0.38 7.30
N HIS A 56 12.90 1.29 7.86
CA HIS A 56 13.35 1.19 9.25
C HIS A 56 12.18 1.29 10.24
N ALA A 57 11.20 2.14 9.94
CA ALA A 57 10.00 2.29 10.76
C ALA A 57 9.10 1.04 10.78
N CYS A 58 9.24 0.11 9.81
CA CYS A 58 8.58 -1.20 9.86
C CYS A 58 9.08 -2.06 11.03
N GLU A 59 10.37 -1.96 11.37
CA GLU A 59 10.99 -2.64 12.51
C GLU A 59 10.73 -1.87 13.80
N LYS A 60 11.02 -0.54 13.78
CA LYS A 60 10.85 0.32 14.93
C LYS A 60 10.44 1.73 14.51
N SER A 61 9.27 2.15 14.92
CA SER A 61 8.70 3.45 14.61
C SER A 61 8.66 4.34 15.86
N ASP A 62 9.53 5.33 15.91
CA ASP A 62 9.52 6.34 16.97
C ASP A 62 8.24 7.20 16.91
N ARG A 63 7.69 7.40 15.70
CA ARG A 63 6.44 8.14 15.49
C ARG A 63 5.23 7.42 16.08
N LEU A 64 5.17 6.10 15.96
CA LEU A 64 4.08 5.26 16.47
C LEU A 64 4.35 4.73 17.88
N LEU A 65 5.59 4.85 18.39
CA LEU A 65 6.07 4.20 19.63
C LEU A 65 5.76 2.70 19.61
N ALA A 66 5.98 2.04 18.48
CA ALA A 66 5.62 0.67 18.19
C ALA A 66 6.66 0.02 17.26
N GLU A 67 6.63 -1.30 17.21
CA GLU A 67 7.40 -2.14 16.29
C GLU A 67 6.44 -2.82 15.31
N PRO A 68 5.97 -2.12 14.24
CA PRO A 68 4.77 -2.51 13.51
C PRO A 68 4.74 -3.96 13.02
N VAL A 69 5.81 -4.44 12.38
CA VAL A 69 5.85 -5.82 11.87
C VAL A 69 6.17 -6.83 12.97
N PRO A 70 7.17 -6.61 13.85
CA PRO A 70 7.39 -7.46 15.02
C PRO A 70 6.17 -7.58 15.93
N ASP A 71 5.45 -6.48 16.21
CA ASP A 71 4.23 -6.47 17.02
C ASP A 71 3.13 -7.34 16.40
N PHE A 72 2.97 -7.29 15.06
CA PHE A 72 2.04 -8.18 14.38
C PHE A 72 2.45 -9.65 14.50
N ILE A 73 3.72 -9.96 14.26
CA ILE A 73 4.24 -11.34 14.37
C ILE A 73 4.02 -11.89 15.79
N ALA A 74 4.27 -11.06 16.82
CA ALA A 74 4.04 -11.43 18.21
C ALA A 74 2.55 -11.66 18.48
N ALA A 75 1.67 -10.74 18.07
CA ALA A 75 0.23 -10.85 18.27
C ALA A 75 -0.38 -12.05 17.54
N LEU A 76 0.11 -12.37 16.34
CA LEU A 76 -0.30 -13.56 15.60
C LEU A 76 0.11 -14.85 16.30
N LYS A 77 1.33 -14.91 16.84
CA LYS A 77 1.82 -16.04 17.64
C LYS A 77 1.01 -16.24 18.92
N GLU A 78 0.66 -15.17 19.62
CA GLU A 78 -0.19 -15.22 20.81
C GLU A 78 -1.59 -15.72 20.47
N LEU A 79 -2.19 -15.21 19.40
CA LEU A 79 -3.50 -15.65 18.91
C LEU A 79 -3.50 -17.13 18.57
N TYR A 80 -2.49 -17.58 17.83
CA TYR A 80 -2.32 -19.00 17.49
C TYR A 80 -2.09 -19.88 18.74
N ALA A 81 -1.29 -19.41 19.70
CA ALA A 81 -1.03 -20.14 20.94
C ALA A 81 -2.31 -20.36 21.76
N ALA A 82 -3.25 -19.40 21.73
CA ALA A 82 -4.55 -19.56 22.40
C ALA A 82 -5.45 -20.61 21.72
N MET A 83 -5.34 -20.79 20.41
CA MET A 83 -6.11 -21.78 19.65
C MET A 83 -5.51 -23.18 19.70
N ARG A 84 -4.19 -23.29 19.80
CA ARG A 84 -3.41 -24.53 19.65
C ARG A 84 -3.88 -25.69 20.54
N PRO A 85 -4.22 -25.50 21.84
CA PRO A 85 -4.66 -26.64 22.69
C PRO A 85 -5.90 -27.33 22.13
N PHE A 86 -6.87 -26.55 21.64
CA PHE A 86 -8.10 -27.06 21.06
C PHE A 86 -7.85 -27.73 19.69
N LEU A 87 -7.08 -27.08 18.83
CA LEU A 87 -6.70 -27.63 17.51
C LEU A 87 -5.96 -28.98 17.66
N SER A 88 -5.05 -29.09 18.62
CA SER A 88 -4.34 -30.34 18.89
C SER A 88 -5.24 -31.48 19.43
N GLN A 89 -6.38 -31.14 20.03
CA GLN A 89 -7.40 -32.09 20.42
C GLN A 89 -8.22 -32.54 19.20
N LEU A 90 -8.58 -31.64 18.30
CA LEU A 90 -9.30 -31.97 17.06
C LEU A 90 -8.48 -32.91 16.17
N GLU A 91 -7.19 -32.66 16.00
CA GLU A 91 -6.29 -33.51 15.20
C GLU A 91 -6.16 -34.94 15.74
N LYS A 92 -6.34 -35.13 17.04
CA LYS A 92 -6.30 -36.46 17.70
C LYS A 92 -7.64 -37.16 17.69
N GLY A 93 -8.70 -36.50 17.23
CA GLY A 93 -10.03 -37.09 17.10
C GLY A 93 -10.08 -38.20 16.06
N ALA A 94 -11.07 -39.08 16.14
CA ALA A 94 -11.15 -40.30 15.34
C ALA A 94 -11.36 -40.03 13.83
N GLU A 95 -11.93 -38.91 13.45
CA GLU A 95 -12.11 -38.48 12.05
C GLU A 95 -12.00 -36.93 11.99
N PRO A 96 -10.78 -36.39 11.86
CA PRO A 96 -10.63 -34.94 11.65
C PRO A 96 -11.24 -34.53 10.31
N ASP A 97 -12.02 -33.47 10.29
CA ASP A 97 -12.52 -32.92 9.05
C ASP A 97 -11.33 -32.48 8.19
N GLN A 98 -11.34 -32.88 6.91
CA GLN A 98 -10.24 -32.60 5.99
C GLN A 98 -10.04 -31.09 5.77
N LEU A 99 -11.10 -30.30 5.92
CA LEU A 99 -11.05 -28.85 5.79
C LEU A 99 -10.28 -28.18 6.93
N ASP A 100 -10.47 -28.65 8.17
CA ASP A 100 -9.82 -28.11 9.36
C ASP A 100 -8.32 -28.35 9.33
N VAL A 101 -7.91 -29.55 8.96
CA VAL A 101 -6.49 -29.95 8.82
C VAL A 101 -5.81 -29.12 7.74
N THR A 102 -6.49 -28.87 6.63
CA THR A 102 -5.95 -28.08 5.52
C THR A 102 -5.78 -26.61 5.92
N LEU A 103 -6.79 -25.99 6.53
CA LEU A 103 -6.76 -24.60 6.96
C LEU A 103 -5.71 -24.35 8.05
N HIS A 104 -5.62 -25.27 9.01
CA HIS A 104 -4.60 -25.22 10.08
C HIS A 104 -3.19 -25.33 9.50
N SER A 105 -2.95 -26.27 8.59
CA SER A 105 -1.67 -26.47 7.91
C SER A 105 -1.29 -25.24 7.08
N GLU A 106 -2.25 -24.64 6.37
CA GLU A 106 -2.05 -23.41 5.59
C GLU A 106 -1.67 -22.24 6.49
N LEU A 107 -2.34 -22.07 7.64
CA LEU A 107 -1.99 -21.03 8.62
C LEU A 107 -0.56 -21.19 9.14
N LEU A 108 -0.14 -22.41 9.49
CA LEU A 108 1.22 -22.68 9.97
C LEU A 108 2.26 -22.33 8.91
N THR A 109 2.05 -22.79 7.67
CA THR A 109 2.94 -22.48 6.55
C THR A 109 3.02 -20.97 6.30
N THR A 110 1.87 -20.28 6.39
CA THR A 110 1.81 -18.83 6.21
C THR A 110 2.56 -18.09 7.34
N ILE A 111 2.46 -18.54 8.60
CA ILE A 111 3.23 -17.97 9.71
C ILE A 111 4.74 -18.12 9.49
N GLU A 112 5.17 -19.29 9.03
CA GLU A 112 6.59 -19.53 8.70
C GLU A 112 7.05 -18.62 7.56
N GLN A 113 6.22 -18.46 6.52
CA GLN A 113 6.51 -17.59 5.39
C GLN A 113 6.59 -16.12 5.81
N VAL A 114 5.71 -15.63 6.69
CA VAL A 114 5.78 -14.25 7.24
C VAL A 114 7.13 -14.02 7.92
N ASN A 115 7.61 -14.97 8.72
CA ASN A 115 8.90 -14.81 9.41
C ASN A 115 10.08 -14.84 8.42
N ALA A 116 10.03 -15.71 7.39
CA ALA A 116 11.06 -15.77 6.36
C ALA A 116 11.10 -14.48 5.54
N ASP A 117 9.94 -14.03 5.07
CA ASP A 117 9.82 -12.79 4.26
C ASP A 117 10.19 -11.54 5.05
N TRP A 118 9.93 -11.53 6.35
CA TRP A 118 10.40 -10.46 7.23
C TRP A 118 11.93 -10.42 7.31
N SER A 119 12.58 -11.58 7.50
CA SER A 119 14.05 -11.66 7.52
C SER A 119 14.69 -11.23 6.20
N ASP A 120 14.06 -11.59 5.06
CA ASP A 120 14.51 -11.16 3.74
C ASP A 120 14.37 -9.63 3.57
N PHE A 121 13.23 -9.07 4.02
CA PHE A 121 13.00 -7.63 4.00
C PHE A 121 14.05 -6.87 4.82
N GLU A 122 14.37 -7.34 6.03
CA GLU A 122 15.42 -6.75 6.87
C GLU A 122 16.79 -6.80 6.19
N SER A 123 17.10 -7.91 5.52
CA SER A 123 18.35 -8.08 4.79
C SER A 123 18.44 -7.09 3.60
N LEU A 124 17.36 -6.96 2.82
CA LEU A 124 17.30 -6.00 1.72
C LEU A 124 17.41 -4.55 2.20
N LYS A 125 16.72 -4.20 3.29
CA LYS A 125 16.79 -2.88 3.93
C LYS A 125 18.22 -2.55 4.36
N ASN A 126 18.89 -3.46 5.05
CA ASN A 126 20.24 -3.25 5.54
C ASN A 126 21.25 -3.13 4.38
N ASN A 127 21.15 -4.01 3.37
CA ASN A 127 21.98 -3.94 2.17
C ASN A 127 21.83 -2.60 1.44
N LEU A 128 20.60 -2.12 1.29
CA LEU A 128 20.33 -0.83 0.66
C LEU A 128 20.87 0.32 1.52
N HIS A 129 20.72 0.25 2.84
CA HIS A 129 21.22 1.25 3.78
C HIS A 129 22.76 1.35 3.70
N ASP A 130 23.45 0.22 3.74
CA ASP A 130 24.92 0.15 3.71
C ASP A 130 25.49 0.63 2.37
N TRP A 131 24.78 0.38 1.28
CA TRP A 131 25.18 0.83 -0.04
C TRP A 131 24.86 2.32 -0.27
N TRP A 132 23.67 2.79 0.14
CA TRP A 132 23.19 4.15 -0.08
C TRP A 132 23.83 5.17 0.87
N GLY A 133 24.11 4.81 2.12
CA GLY A 133 24.65 5.73 3.14
C GLY A 133 25.96 6.42 2.75
N PRO A 134 26.98 5.72 2.18
CA PRO A 134 28.23 6.28 1.74
C PRO A 134 28.21 6.98 0.38
N CYS A 135 27.12 6.88 -0.40
CA CYS A 135 27.06 7.44 -1.74
C CYS A 135 27.19 8.97 -1.73
N PRO A 136 28.12 9.58 -2.52
CA PRO A 136 28.20 11.02 -2.65
C PRO A 136 26.96 11.58 -3.34
N ARG A 137 26.38 12.64 -2.78
CA ARG A 137 25.07 13.18 -3.19
C ARG A 137 25.15 14.46 -4.02
N ASP A 138 26.35 14.88 -4.42
CA ASP A 138 26.61 16.26 -4.83
C ASP A 138 26.83 16.49 -6.33
N THR A 139 26.74 15.52 -7.22
CA THR A 139 27.03 15.75 -8.65
C THR A 139 26.20 14.92 -9.62
N ALA A 140 26.00 15.45 -10.84
CA ALA A 140 25.35 14.76 -11.96
C ALA A 140 26.02 13.41 -12.36
N LYS A 141 27.19 13.09 -11.82
CA LYS A 141 27.83 11.78 -11.94
C LYS A 141 27.14 10.70 -11.12
N ASP A 142 26.33 11.09 -10.16
CA ASP A 142 25.63 10.19 -9.23
C ASP A 142 24.35 9.62 -9.84
N ILE A 143 23.94 10.08 -11.05
CA ILE A 143 22.76 9.56 -11.75
C ILE A 143 22.89 8.06 -12.05
N LEU A 144 24.10 7.56 -12.30
CA LEU A 144 24.35 6.12 -12.43
C LEU A 144 24.06 5.38 -11.13
N SER A 145 24.44 5.97 -9.98
CA SER A 145 24.13 5.40 -8.66
C SER A 145 22.61 5.39 -8.37
N PHE A 146 21.85 6.35 -8.90
CA PHE A 146 20.38 6.34 -8.78
C PHE A 146 19.72 5.21 -9.56
N THR A 147 20.25 4.84 -10.73
CA THR A 147 19.72 3.70 -11.49
C THR A 147 19.96 2.38 -10.76
N GLU A 148 21.13 2.22 -10.13
CA GLU A 148 21.44 1.07 -9.29
C GLU A 148 20.59 1.08 -8.01
N SER A 149 20.37 2.26 -7.40
CA SER A 149 19.47 2.42 -6.25
C SER A 149 18.04 2.05 -6.58
N ASP A 150 17.55 2.42 -7.77
CA ASP A 150 16.20 2.09 -8.21
C ASP A 150 15.98 0.57 -8.26
N VAL A 151 16.97 -0.20 -8.72
CA VAL A 151 16.89 -1.67 -8.75
C VAL A 151 16.83 -2.25 -7.33
N CYS A 152 17.70 -1.79 -6.42
CA CYS A 152 17.71 -2.26 -5.03
C CYS A 152 16.43 -1.84 -4.28
N LEU A 153 16.00 -0.59 -4.50
CA LEU A 153 14.78 -0.05 -3.90
C LEU A 153 13.53 -0.75 -4.46
N LYS A 154 13.53 -1.13 -5.72
CA LYS A 154 12.48 -1.95 -6.35
C LYS A 154 12.31 -3.27 -5.62
N SER A 155 13.40 -4.00 -5.40
CA SER A 155 13.37 -5.28 -4.71
C SER A 155 12.82 -5.14 -3.28
N LEU A 156 13.22 -4.09 -2.56
CA LEU A 156 12.69 -3.79 -1.22
C LEU A 156 11.19 -3.45 -1.26
N ALA A 157 10.75 -2.67 -2.23
CA ALA A 157 9.35 -2.27 -2.39
C ALA A 157 8.45 -3.45 -2.81
N GLU A 158 8.93 -4.34 -3.68
CA GLU A 158 8.24 -5.58 -4.03
C GLU A 158 8.09 -6.50 -2.83
N LYS A 159 9.17 -6.69 -2.06
CA LYS A 159 9.13 -7.50 -0.84
C LYS A 159 8.18 -6.89 0.21
N SER A 160 8.13 -5.55 0.33
CA SER A 160 7.20 -4.88 1.25
C SER A 160 5.74 -5.11 0.85
N ARG A 161 5.42 -5.13 -0.45
CA ARG A 161 4.09 -5.46 -0.96
C ARG A 161 3.70 -6.89 -0.64
N ASP A 162 4.60 -7.82 -0.95
CA ASP A 162 4.33 -9.25 -0.79
C ASP A 162 4.17 -9.60 0.69
N LEU A 163 5.00 -9.01 1.55
CA LEU A 163 4.88 -9.14 3.01
C LEU A 163 3.56 -8.55 3.53
N ALA A 164 3.12 -7.39 3.03
CA ALA A 164 1.84 -6.81 3.42
C ALA A 164 0.65 -7.72 3.07
N LYS A 165 0.65 -8.32 1.86
CA LYS A 165 -0.37 -9.30 1.45
C LYS A 165 -0.34 -10.55 2.32
N LEU A 166 0.85 -11.03 2.65
CA LEU A 166 1.03 -12.22 3.47
C LEU A 166 0.56 -12.00 4.92
N ILE A 167 0.80 -10.81 5.48
CA ILE A 167 0.29 -10.38 6.79
C ILE A 167 -1.25 -10.38 6.80
N ASP A 168 -1.88 -9.80 5.78
CA ASP A 168 -3.34 -9.78 5.64
C ASP A 168 -3.91 -11.20 5.50
N HIS A 169 -3.24 -12.05 4.71
CA HIS A 169 -3.64 -13.45 4.53
C HIS A 169 -3.53 -14.27 5.82
N ALA A 170 -2.42 -14.16 6.55
CA ALA A 170 -2.23 -14.85 7.82
C ALA A 170 -3.31 -14.50 8.86
N TYR A 171 -3.66 -13.21 8.94
CA TYR A 171 -4.74 -12.77 9.82
C TYR A 171 -6.12 -13.31 9.37
N LYS A 172 -6.40 -13.31 8.05
CA LYS A 172 -7.64 -13.86 7.48
C LYS A 172 -7.77 -15.36 7.81
N LEU A 173 -6.72 -16.16 7.59
CA LEU A 173 -6.70 -17.57 7.93
C LEU A 173 -6.96 -17.80 9.44
N SER A 174 -6.31 -16.99 10.29
CA SER A 174 -6.52 -17.10 11.75
C SER A 174 -7.96 -16.83 12.14
N THR A 175 -8.61 -15.83 11.52
CA THR A 175 -10.02 -15.50 11.82
C THR A 175 -10.97 -16.56 11.28
N MET A 176 -10.71 -17.11 10.09
CA MET A 176 -11.48 -18.21 9.52
C MET A 176 -11.39 -19.47 10.41
N LEU A 177 -10.22 -19.78 10.89
CA LEU A 177 -10.00 -20.94 11.77
C LEU A 177 -10.72 -20.78 13.13
N ILE A 178 -10.70 -19.56 13.71
CA ILE A 178 -11.49 -19.25 14.91
C ILE A 178 -12.98 -19.47 14.66
N ASP A 179 -13.52 -18.86 13.59
CA ASP A 179 -14.91 -18.93 13.26
C ASP A 179 -15.37 -20.39 12.99
N LEU A 180 -14.52 -21.19 12.34
CA LEU A 180 -14.74 -22.63 12.11
C LEU A 180 -14.80 -23.42 13.41
N CYS A 181 -13.79 -23.28 14.28
CA CYS A 181 -13.76 -23.96 15.58
C CYS A 181 -14.98 -23.64 16.43
N GLU A 182 -15.43 -22.38 16.42
CA GLU A 182 -16.56 -21.92 17.23
C GLU A 182 -17.93 -22.33 16.71
N ASN A 183 -18.10 -22.38 15.40
CA ASN A 183 -19.40 -22.62 14.77
C ASN A 183 -19.64 -24.11 14.48
N GLU A 184 -18.60 -24.85 14.11
CA GLU A 184 -18.74 -26.25 13.65
C GLU A 184 -18.25 -27.26 14.70
N HIS A 185 -17.29 -26.88 15.55
CA HIS A 185 -16.71 -27.79 16.55
C HIS A 185 -17.07 -27.46 17.99
N ALA A 186 -18.03 -26.55 18.20
CA ALA A 186 -18.49 -26.17 19.55
C ALA A 186 -17.31 -25.78 20.50
N ALA A 187 -16.28 -25.13 19.97
CA ALA A 187 -15.10 -24.76 20.75
C ALA A 187 -15.45 -23.93 22.00
N LYS A 188 -16.52 -23.14 21.93
CA LYS A 188 -17.02 -22.31 23.06
C LYS A 188 -17.36 -23.10 24.31
N ASP A 189 -17.71 -24.39 24.15
CA ASP A 189 -18.09 -25.29 25.24
C ASP A 189 -16.89 -26.07 25.79
N SER A 190 -15.70 -25.90 25.21
CA SER A 190 -14.49 -26.59 25.59
C SER A 190 -13.67 -25.79 26.62
N GLU A 191 -13.15 -26.49 27.64
CA GLU A 191 -12.22 -25.90 28.62
C GLU A 191 -10.85 -25.53 28.00
N LEU A 192 -10.54 -26.04 26.79
CA LEU A 192 -9.32 -25.74 26.05
C LEU A 192 -9.42 -24.45 25.21
N TRP A 193 -10.61 -23.83 25.18
CA TRP A 193 -10.89 -22.62 24.40
C TRP A 193 -11.20 -21.44 25.31
N ASP A 194 -10.25 -20.53 25.45
CA ASP A 194 -10.49 -19.29 26.20
C ASP A 194 -11.16 -18.22 25.33
N TYR A 195 -12.49 -18.31 25.25
CA TYR A 195 -13.31 -17.35 24.50
C TYR A 195 -13.08 -15.91 24.97
N SER A 196 -12.88 -15.68 26.26
CA SER A 196 -12.70 -14.34 26.82
C SER A 196 -11.37 -13.73 26.43
N MET A 197 -10.33 -14.54 26.28
CA MET A 197 -9.00 -14.12 25.81
C MET A 197 -8.99 -13.83 24.31
N ILE A 198 -9.66 -14.66 23.51
CA ILE A 198 -9.72 -14.51 22.05
C ILE A 198 -10.58 -13.32 21.65
N HIS A 199 -11.80 -13.20 22.16
CA HIS A 199 -12.75 -12.16 21.77
C HIS A 199 -12.81 -10.95 22.70
N GLY A 200 -12.60 -11.16 24.00
CA GLY A 200 -12.61 -10.13 25.05
C GLY A 200 -13.89 -9.29 25.11
N THR A 201 -14.33 -8.95 26.32
CA THR A 201 -15.47 -8.04 26.53
C THR A 201 -15.04 -6.59 26.63
N ARG A 202 -13.76 -6.30 26.89
CA ARG A 202 -13.16 -4.96 27.05
C ARG A 202 -11.76 -4.93 26.44
N ARG A 203 -11.43 -3.89 25.74
CA ARG A 203 -10.17 -3.37 25.13
C ARG A 203 -9.02 -4.33 24.74
N ALA A 204 -8.86 -5.50 25.33
CA ALA A 204 -7.74 -6.41 25.12
C ALA A 204 -8.24 -7.81 24.71
N SER A 205 -8.68 -7.98 23.48
CA SER A 205 -8.84 -9.32 22.92
C SER A 205 -7.71 -9.61 21.95
N LEU A 206 -7.20 -10.83 21.94
CA LEU A 206 -6.11 -11.22 21.04
C LEU A 206 -6.47 -10.95 19.58
N ARG A 207 -7.71 -11.22 19.16
CA ARG A 207 -8.20 -10.93 17.81
C ARG A 207 -8.13 -9.44 17.46
N LYS A 208 -8.52 -8.54 18.38
CA LYS A 208 -8.44 -7.09 18.17
C LYS A 208 -7.02 -6.57 18.20
N THR A 209 -6.18 -7.10 19.08
CA THR A 209 -4.77 -6.75 19.17
C THR A 209 -4.06 -7.13 17.87
N ALA A 210 -4.28 -8.35 17.36
CA ALA A 210 -3.73 -8.81 16.10
C ALA A 210 -4.25 -7.98 14.91
N ASP A 211 -5.53 -7.58 14.87
CA ASP A 211 -6.07 -6.71 13.83
C ASP A 211 -5.43 -5.30 13.88
N GLY A 212 -5.27 -4.74 15.07
CA GLY A 212 -4.62 -3.44 15.24
C GLY A 212 -3.16 -3.46 14.78
N ALA A 213 -2.40 -4.47 15.19
CA ALA A 213 -1.01 -4.67 14.77
C ALA A 213 -0.90 -4.94 13.25
N ARG A 214 -1.81 -5.76 12.68
CA ARG A 214 -1.90 -5.99 11.24
C ARG A 214 -2.05 -4.68 10.47
N ARG A 215 -3.01 -3.84 10.87
CA ARG A 215 -3.24 -2.54 10.19
C ARG A 215 -2.02 -1.64 10.26
N ALA A 216 -1.37 -1.57 11.42
CA ALA A 216 -0.17 -0.77 11.59
C ALA A 216 0.98 -1.27 10.70
N ALA A 217 1.21 -2.60 10.65
CA ALA A 217 2.24 -3.21 9.83
C ALA A 217 2.00 -3.00 8.33
N VAL A 218 0.77 -3.27 7.86
CA VAL A 218 0.40 -3.11 6.44
C VAL A 218 0.51 -1.65 6.01
N GLU A 219 0.01 -0.71 6.82
CA GLU A 219 0.11 0.72 6.50
C GLU A 219 1.56 1.18 6.44
N GLN A 220 2.41 0.73 7.36
CA GLN A 220 3.83 1.08 7.38
C GLN A 220 4.57 0.51 6.16
N LEU A 221 4.30 -0.75 5.78
CA LEU A 221 4.86 -1.37 4.58
C LEU A 221 4.41 -0.66 3.29
N LYS A 222 3.15 -0.19 3.22
CA LYS A 222 2.65 0.61 2.10
C LYS A 222 3.43 1.93 1.92
N GLN A 223 3.94 2.56 2.99
CA GLN A 223 4.73 3.79 2.89
C GLN A 223 6.07 3.57 2.20
N VAL A 224 6.74 2.42 2.42
CA VAL A 224 8.00 2.07 1.72
C VAL A 224 7.77 2.08 0.21
N ARG A 225 6.71 1.41 -0.23
CA ARG A 225 6.35 1.32 -1.64
C ARG A 225 5.91 2.66 -2.22
N TYR A 226 5.21 3.48 -1.44
CA TYR A 226 4.78 4.80 -1.86
C TYR A 226 5.96 5.68 -2.27
N PHE A 227 7.00 5.78 -1.44
CA PHE A 227 8.18 6.58 -1.75
C PHE A 227 9.03 5.97 -2.88
N TYR A 228 9.12 4.66 -2.97
CA TYR A 228 9.72 4.00 -4.13
C TYR A 228 9.04 4.45 -5.43
N LYS A 229 7.70 4.40 -5.49
CA LYS A 229 6.95 4.82 -6.68
C LYS A 229 7.24 6.27 -7.07
N GLN A 230 7.42 7.17 -6.12
CA GLN A 230 7.75 8.57 -6.40
C GLN A 230 9.16 8.70 -7.00
N ALA A 231 10.16 8.02 -6.44
CA ALA A 231 11.52 7.99 -6.98
C ALA A 231 11.55 7.35 -8.39
N HIS A 232 10.94 6.20 -8.53
CA HIS A 232 10.86 5.45 -9.79
C HIS A 232 10.16 6.24 -10.90
N TRP A 233 9.09 6.96 -10.57
CA TRP A 233 8.38 7.83 -11.52
C TRP A 233 9.27 8.91 -12.12
N LEU A 234 10.17 9.49 -11.31
CA LEU A 234 11.13 10.49 -11.77
C LEU A 234 12.26 9.86 -12.60
N LEU A 235 12.84 8.77 -12.10
CA LEU A 235 14.00 8.12 -12.72
C LEU A 235 13.67 7.48 -14.05
N THR A 236 12.49 6.89 -14.22
CA THR A 236 12.05 6.30 -15.50
C THR A 236 11.79 7.37 -16.56
N ARG A 237 11.29 8.54 -16.15
CA ARG A 237 10.97 9.63 -17.08
C ARG A 237 12.17 10.50 -17.40
N PHE A 238 13.05 10.71 -16.44
CA PHE A 238 14.23 11.61 -16.55
C PHE A 238 15.51 10.92 -16.03
N PRO A 239 15.93 9.78 -16.61
CA PRO A 239 17.04 8.97 -16.10
C PRO A 239 18.39 9.69 -16.11
N GLU A 240 18.55 10.70 -16.96
CA GLU A 240 19.77 11.48 -17.07
C GLU A 240 19.74 12.78 -16.25
N GLY A 241 18.67 13.02 -15.47
CA GLY A 241 18.44 14.29 -14.78
C GLY A 241 18.33 15.48 -15.73
N GLN A 242 17.91 15.25 -16.96
CA GLN A 242 17.73 16.25 -17.99
C GLN A 242 16.31 16.22 -18.53
N LEU A 243 15.81 17.38 -18.96
CA LEU A 243 14.50 17.46 -19.59
C LEU A 243 14.54 16.77 -20.95
N ARG A 244 13.63 15.83 -21.15
CA ARG A 244 13.34 15.20 -22.43
C ARG A 244 11.84 15.17 -22.68
N ASP A 245 11.46 14.97 -23.93
CA ASP A 245 10.06 14.73 -24.27
C ASP A 245 9.62 13.37 -23.69
N VAL A 246 8.50 13.37 -22.98
CA VAL A 246 7.88 12.17 -22.40
C VAL A 246 6.44 12.11 -22.88
N GLU A 247 6.14 11.07 -23.64
CA GLU A 247 4.81 10.89 -24.26
C GLU A 247 3.71 10.88 -23.19
N GLY A 248 2.64 11.61 -23.45
CA GLY A 248 1.52 11.77 -22.53
C GLY A 248 1.76 12.67 -21.32
N LEU A 249 2.99 13.19 -21.11
CA LEU A 249 3.32 13.99 -19.94
C LEU A 249 3.92 15.37 -20.30
N VAL A 250 5.02 15.40 -21.05
CA VAL A 250 5.75 16.65 -21.32
C VAL A 250 6.35 16.66 -22.71
N LYS A 251 6.24 17.82 -23.37
CA LYS A 251 6.90 18.08 -24.64
C LYS A 251 7.39 19.52 -24.72
N LEU A 252 8.62 19.69 -25.25
CA LEU A 252 9.12 21.00 -25.64
C LEU A 252 8.47 21.40 -26.95
N VAL A 253 7.70 22.48 -26.94
CA VAL A 253 6.92 22.96 -28.07
C VAL A 253 7.43 24.31 -28.50
N SER A 254 7.76 24.46 -29.79
CA SER A 254 8.16 25.75 -30.38
C SER A 254 6.95 26.63 -30.67
N ILE A 255 7.19 27.95 -30.74
CA ILE A 255 6.15 28.91 -31.12
C ILE A 255 5.54 28.57 -32.49
N LYS A 256 6.34 28.11 -33.45
CA LYS A 256 5.87 27.70 -34.78
C LYS A 256 4.91 26.51 -34.74
N GLU A 257 5.10 25.58 -33.80
CA GLU A 257 4.17 24.45 -33.62
C GLU A 257 2.85 24.93 -32.99
N ILE A 258 2.93 25.90 -32.06
CA ILE A 258 1.73 26.51 -31.47
C ILE A 258 0.93 27.27 -32.52
N GLU A 259 1.60 28.04 -33.38
CA GLU A 259 0.98 28.76 -34.51
C GLU A 259 0.28 27.79 -35.47
N LYS A 260 0.92 26.68 -35.85
CA LYS A 260 0.31 25.63 -36.70
C LYS A 260 -0.92 24.98 -36.06
N ALA A 261 -1.02 24.98 -34.75
CA ALA A 261 -2.15 24.45 -33.99
C ALA A 261 -3.18 25.54 -33.64
N ASP A 262 -3.29 26.61 -34.43
CA ASP A 262 -4.20 27.71 -34.22
C ASP A 262 -4.06 28.36 -32.84
N TRP A 263 -2.84 28.52 -32.35
CA TRP A 263 -2.50 29.10 -31.04
C TRP A 263 -3.14 28.36 -29.86
N SER A 264 -3.50 27.10 -30.06
CA SER A 264 -4.03 26.27 -28.97
C SER A 264 -2.96 26.02 -27.92
N LEU A 265 -3.29 26.23 -26.64
CA LEU A 265 -2.45 25.93 -25.49
C LEU A 265 -2.88 24.64 -24.76
N THR A 266 -3.71 23.79 -25.38
CA THR A 266 -4.17 22.53 -24.80
C THR A 266 -3.05 21.50 -24.83
N PRO A 267 -2.48 21.07 -23.68
CA PRO A 267 -1.30 20.20 -23.64
C PRO A 267 -1.47 18.89 -24.39
N GLY A 268 -2.63 18.23 -24.26
CA GLY A 268 -2.92 16.95 -24.91
C GLY A 268 -2.82 16.95 -26.45
N ARG A 269 -2.79 18.12 -27.12
CA ARG A 269 -2.54 18.21 -28.57
C ARG A 269 -1.07 17.99 -28.93
N TYR A 270 -0.17 18.18 -27.98
CA TYR A 270 1.28 18.17 -28.20
C TYR A 270 1.99 16.95 -27.61
N VAL A 271 1.56 16.52 -26.41
CA VAL A 271 2.26 15.48 -25.66
C VAL A 271 1.87 14.04 -26.05
N GLY A 272 0.80 13.89 -26.87
CA GLY A 272 0.29 12.55 -27.22
C GLY A 272 -0.54 11.91 -26.10
N ASN A 273 -0.76 10.62 -26.22
CA ASN A 273 -1.46 9.82 -25.22
C ASN A 273 -0.43 9.09 -24.36
N MET A 274 -0.69 9.06 -23.06
CA MET A 274 0.09 8.25 -22.16
C MET A 274 -0.12 6.76 -22.48
N PRO A 275 0.94 5.95 -22.58
CA PRO A 275 0.79 4.50 -22.67
C PRO A 275 0.00 3.99 -21.45
N ASP A 276 -0.82 2.96 -21.66
CA ASP A 276 -1.51 2.30 -20.55
C ASP A 276 -0.48 1.70 -19.58
N GLU A 277 -0.31 2.31 -18.42
CA GLU A 277 0.50 1.75 -17.35
C GLU A 277 -0.33 0.62 -16.72
N VAL A 278 0.21 -0.61 -16.76
CA VAL A 278 -0.36 -1.71 -15.99
C VAL A 278 -0.15 -1.39 -14.53
N ASP A 279 -1.23 -1.17 -13.80
CA ASP A 279 -1.18 -1.02 -12.34
C ASP A 279 -0.85 -2.38 -11.71
N GLU A 280 0.44 -2.64 -11.51
CA GLU A 280 0.94 -3.87 -10.86
C GLU A 280 0.44 -4.01 -9.41
N ASP A 281 -0.13 -2.93 -8.86
CA ASP A 281 -0.66 -2.87 -7.50
C ASP A 281 -2.18 -3.03 -7.43
N PHE A 282 -2.83 -3.23 -8.56
CA PHE A 282 -4.27 -3.42 -8.56
C PHE A 282 -4.61 -4.65 -7.72
N ASP A 283 -5.01 -4.40 -6.48
CA ASP A 283 -5.58 -5.41 -5.61
C ASP A 283 -7.08 -5.53 -5.89
N PHE A 284 -7.45 -6.61 -6.57
CA PHE A 284 -8.84 -6.87 -6.93
C PHE A 284 -9.76 -6.99 -5.71
N GLU A 285 -9.28 -7.57 -4.60
CA GLU A 285 -10.07 -7.68 -3.37
C GLU A 285 -10.27 -6.33 -2.68
N GLU A 286 -9.23 -5.48 -2.65
CA GLU A 286 -9.33 -4.12 -2.11
C GLU A 286 -10.28 -3.28 -2.98
N ALA A 287 -10.15 -3.35 -4.31
CA ALA A 287 -11.05 -2.68 -5.24
C ALA A 287 -12.50 -3.14 -5.11
N LEU A 288 -12.75 -4.44 -4.90
CA LEU A 288 -14.09 -4.97 -4.64
C LEU A 288 -14.67 -4.48 -3.32
N ARG A 289 -13.85 -4.39 -2.25
CA ARG A 289 -14.29 -3.84 -0.96
C ARG A 289 -14.65 -2.37 -1.09
N ASP A 290 -13.82 -1.60 -1.79
CA ASP A 290 -14.09 -0.17 -2.03
C ASP A 290 -15.37 0.02 -2.84
N ILE A 291 -15.59 -0.78 -3.89
CA ILE A 291 -16.82 -0.78 -4.67
C ILE A 291 -18.02 -1.14 -3.79
N HIS A 292 -17.89 -2.14 -2.90
CA HIS A 292 -18.97 -2.52 -1.99
C HIS A 292 -19.34 -1.39 -1.00
N VAL A 293 -18.33 -0.74 -0.43
CA VAL A 293 -18.52 0.41 0.47
C VAL A 293 -19.17 1.58 -0.29
N GLU A 294 -18.71 1.85 -1.52
CA GLU A 294 -19.28 2.89 -2.38
C GLU A 294 -20.74 2.60 -2.74
N LEU A 295 -21.07 1.36 -3.13
CA LEU A 295 -22.45 0.92 -3.41
C LEU A 295 -23.37 1.07 -2.21
N LYS A 296 -22.89 0.69 -1.02
CA LYS A 296 -23.64 0.86 0.23
C LYS A 296 -23.94 2.33 0.50
N GLY A 297 -22.93 3.20 0.39
CA GLY A 297 -23.09 4.65 0.55
C GLY A 297 -24.07 5.24 -0.46
N LEU A 298 -24.02 4.80 -1.73
CA LEU A 298 -24.95 5.22 -2.77
C LEU A 298 -26.41 4.81 -2.49
N ASN A 299 -26.60 3.60 -1.98
CA ASN A 299 -27.93 3.14 -1.60
C ASN A 299 -28.50 3.95 -0.44
N GLU A 300 -27.68 4.28 0.56
CA GLU A 300 -28.09 5.15 1.68
C GLU A 300 -28.44 6.56 1.19
N GLU A 301 -27.62 7.16 0.32
CA GLU A 301 -27.89 8.48 -0.29
C GLU A 301 -29.19 8.45 -1.15
N SER A 302 -29.41 7.37 -1.89
CA SER A 302 -30.61 7.16 -2.70
C SER A 302 -31.88 7.15 -1.83
N VAL A 303 -31.88 6.45 -0.73
CA VAL A 303 -33.01 6.39 0.23
C VAL A 303 -33.28 7.77 0.82
N ILE A 304 -32.23 8.49 1.23
CA ILE A 304 -32.37 9.87 1.77
C ILE A 304 -32.97 10.79 0.72
N LEU A 305 -32.51 10.69 -0.52
CA LEU A 305 -32.99 11.53 -1.61
C LEU A 305 -34.45 11.20 -1.97
N ALA A 306 -34.82 9.91 -2.00
CA ALA A 306 -36.20 9.50 -2.23
C ALA A 306 -37.15 10.04 -1.16
N ASN A 307 -36.76 9.95 0.11
CA ASN A 307 -37.55 10.52 1.21
C ASN A 307 -37.68 12.05 1.11
N LYS A 308 -36.62 12.75 0.72
CA LYS A 308 -36.65 14.19 0.51
C LYS A 308 -37.55 14.61 -0.64
N ILE A 309 -37.56 13.82 -1.71
CA ILE A 309 -38.47 14.02 -2.85
C ILE A 309 -39.93 13.82 -2.40
N SER A 310 -40.23 12.72 -1.64
CA SER A 310 -41.57 12.45 -1.12
C SER A 310 -42.08 13.60 -0.24
N LEU A 311 -41.26 14.08 0.70
CA LEU A 311 -41.61 15.22 1.55
C LEU A 311 -41.87 16.50 0.74
N ASN A 312 -41.12 16.72 -0.33
CA ASN A 312 -41.35 17.88 -1.20
C ASN A 312 -42.67 17.77 -1.97
N PHE A 313 -43.06 16.58 -2.41
CA PHE A 313 -44.38 16.33 -3.05
C PHE A 313 -45.53 16.54 -2.05
N GLU A 314 -45.41 16.01 -0.83
CA GLU A 314 -46.38 16.26 0.23
C GLU A 314 -46.52 17.77 0.56
N GLY A 315 -45.40 18.52 0.55
CA GLY A 315 -45.40 19.97 0.77
C GLY A 315 -46.07 20.79 -0.35
N ILE A 316 -46.24 20.22 -1.53
CA ILE A 316 -46.93 20.82 -2.68
C ILE A 316 -48.40 20.39 -2.77
N GLY A 317 -48.81 19.44 -1.90
CA GLY A 317 -50.18 18.98 -1.81
C GLY A 317 -50.54 17.93 -2.88
N ILE A 318 -49.57 17.17 -3.34
CA ILE A 318 -49.72 16.02 -4.24
C ILE A 318 -49.47 14.73 -3.46
#